data_a10c8430712ea3c05cd435f5b5c0840f
#
_entry.id   a10c8430712ea3c05cd435f5b5c0840f
#
_cell.length_a   1.000
_cell.length_b   1.000
_cell.length_c   1.000
_cell.angle_alpha   90.00
_cell.angle_beta   90.00
_cell.angle_gamma   90.00
#
_symmetry.space_group_name_H-M   'P 1'
#
loop_
_entity.id
_entity.type
_entity.pdbx_description
1 polymer ?
#
loop_
_entity_poly.entity_id
_entity_poly.type
_entity_poly.pdbx_seq_one_letter_code
_entity_poly.pdbx_strand_id
1 'polypeptide(L)'
;MANLTIVNVDDEYPALKLVKQYCDQLEEVELLASFQKPEEALAFLKANKVDLVVFDINMPGINGVELLQQLPDPPLCIFITLETKYAVKAFELDVVHYLIKPVDFDTFKKAVNKARDFVQFKSSANNQQQEDYIMFKSNYVMNKVFLKDILWIQGFGEYIVLMTPLKKYMILDRMSNFEEKFQHFGFIRIHKSYIVLSEHINSYNSGHVFLKNGDELPLGRTYKKNLKEHLG
;
A
#
# COMPACT_ATOMS: atom_id res chain seq x y z
N MET A 1 9.71 -18.94 10.25
CA MET A 1 9.37 -17.76 9.39
C MET A 1 10.56 -16.81 9.46
N ALA A 2 10.81 -16.01 8.43
CA ALA A 2 11.89 -15.01 8.51
C ALA A 2 11.47 -13.89 9.48
N ASN A 3 12.41 -13.40 10.30
CA ASN A 3 12.17 -12.28 11.19
C ASN A 3 11.97 -10.98 10.39
N LEU A 4 11.11 -10.10 10.89
CA LEU A 4 10.97 -8.74 10.38
C LEU A 4 12.24 -7.95 10.72
N THR A 5 12.97 -7.53 9.71
CA THR A 5 14.20 -6.74 9.90
C THR A 5 13.88 -5.26 10.10
N ILE A 6 14.42 -4.67 11.18
CA ILE A 6 14.17 -3.27 11.57
C ILE A 6 15.47 -2.49 11.63
N VAL A 7 15.43 -1.25 11.18
CA VAL A 7 16.44 -0.21 11.45
C VAL A 7 15.77 0.92 12.23
N ASN A 8 16.45 1.42 13.27
CA ASN A 8 15.97 2.51 14.10
C ASN A 8 16.86 3.74 13.97
N VAL A 9 16.26 4.93 13.82
CA VAL A 9 16.99 6.18 13.60
C VAL A 9 16.35 7.29 14.45
N ASP A 10 17.12 7.81 15.39
CA ASP A 10 16.69 8.87 16.29
C ASP A 10 17.95 9.54 16.86
N ASP A 11 18.06 10.86 16.85
CA ASP A 11 19.24 11.57 17.36
C ASP A 11 19.36 11.48 18.90
N GLU A 12 18.27 11.13 19.59
CA GLU A 12 18.23 10.92 21.02
C GLU A 12 18.57 9.46 21.40
N TYR A 13 19.73 9.24 22.00
CA TYR A 13 20.15 7.91 22.47
C TYR A 13 19.13 7.19 23.36
N PRO A 14 18.41 7.86 24.30
CA PRO A 14 17.35 7.20 25.08
C PRO A 14 16.22 6.64 24.23
N ALA A 15 15.82 7.32 23.15
CA ALA A 15 14.80 6.85 22.26
C ALA A 15 15.25 5.61 21.47
N LEU A 16 16.50 5.59 20.98
CA LEU A 16 17.11 4.41 20.36
C LEU A 16 17.10 3.20 21.30
N LYS A 17 17.47 3.43 22.58
CA LYS A 17 17.47 2.37 23.58
C LYS A 17 16.08 1.84 23.88
N LEU A 18 15.08 2.71 23.93
CA LEU A 18 13.68 2.32 24.16
C LEU A 18 13.16 1.44 23.04
N VAL A 19 13.35 1.85 21.77
CA VAL A 19 12.94 1.07 20.61
C VAL A 19 13.67 -0.28 20.58
N LYS A 20 14.97 -0.31 20.90
CA LYS A 20 15.70 -1.57 21.04
C LYS A 20 15.08 -2.49 22.08
N GLN A 21 14.77 -1.97 23.30
CA GLN A 21 14.12 -2.76 24.35
C GLN A 21 12.76 -3.30 23.92
N TYR A 22 12.02 -2.56 23.10
CA TYR A 22 10.76 -3.03 22.55
C TYR A 22 10.95 -4.12 21.50
N CYS A 23 11.93 -3.97 20.61
CA CYS A 23 12.27 -5.01 19.63
C CYS A 23 12.72 -6.31 20.32
N ASP A 24 13.54 -6.21 21.37
CA ASP A 24 14.04 -7.37 22.13
C ASP A 24 12.91 -8.18 22.84
N GLN A 25 11.71 -7.60 23.00
CA GLN A 25 10.52 -8.27 23.54
C GLN A 25 9.63 -8.93 22.48
N LEU A 26 9.95 -8.78 21.19
CA LEU A 26 9.17 -9.29 20.07
C LEU A 26 9.90 -10.47 19.41
N GLU A 27 9.35 -11.69 19.51
CA GLU A 27 10.01 -12.93 19.07
C GLU A 27 10.33 -12.99 17.56
N GLU A 28 9.56 -12.30 16.72
CA GLU A 28 9.69 -12.36 15.25
C GLU A 28 10.24 -11.07 14.65
N VAL A 29 11.07 -10.36 15.40
CA VAL A 29 11.68 -9.07 15.03
C VAL A 29 13.20 -9.15 15.20
N GLU A 30 13.93 -8.58 14.26
CA GLU A 30 15.39 -8.44 14.31
C GLU A 30 15.78 -6.97 14.09
N LEU A 31 16.30 -6.33 15.14
CA LEU A 31 16.85 -4.98 15.03
C LEU A 31 18.29 -5.06 14.44
N LEU A 32 18.42 -4.76 13.16
CA LEU A 32 19.70 -4.81 12.44
C LEU A 32 20.67 -3.73 12.90
N ALA A 33 20.21 -2.52 13.07
CA ALA A 33 21.03 -1.38 13.44
C ALA A 33 20.22 -0.24 14.07
N SER A 34 20.91 0.63 14.82
CA SER A 34 20.36 1.88 15.37
C SER A 34 21.34 3.01 15.07
N PHE A 35 20.83 4.14 14.57
CA PHE A 35 21.65 5.27 14.15
C PHE A 35 21.19 6.56 14.84
N GLN A 36 22.16 7.33 15.35
CA GLN A 36 21.91 8.70 15.83
C GLN A 36 22.06 9.74 14.72
N LYS A 37 22.74 9.39 13.63
CA LYS A 37 23.00 10.29 12.51
C LYS A 37 22.22 9.84 11.27
N PRO A 38 21.36 10.70 10.73
CA PRO A 38 20.57 10.39 9.55
C PRO A 38 21.39 9.98 8.33
N GLU A 39 22.59 10.56 8.15
CA GLU A 39 23.47 10.27 7.01
C GLU A 39 24.02 8.85 7.06
N GLU A 40 24.38 8.36 8.26
CA GLU A 40 24.84 6.98 8.46
C GLU A 40 23.71 5.98 8.20
N ALA A 41 22.50 6.32 8.67
CA ALA A 41 21.30 5.53 8.40
C ALA A 41 20.98 5.46 6.91
N LEU A 42 21.06 6.60 6.19
CA LEU A 42 20.82 6.66 4.74
C LEU A 42 21.80 5.79 3.97
N ALA A 43 23.11 5.84 4.33
CA ALA A 43 24.13 5.01 3.71
C ALA A 43 23.85 3.51 3.94
N PHE A 44 23.48 3.14 5.17
CA PHE A 44 23.13 1.77 5.52
C PHE A 44 21.90 1.26 4.75
N LEU A 45 20.83 2.06 4.71
CA LEU A 45 19.56 1.70 4.03
C LEU A 45 19.71 1.59 2.51
N LYS A 46 20.65 2.34 1.90
CA LYS A 46 20.99 2.19 0.47
C LYS A 46 21.79 0.92 0.17
N ALA A 47 22.57 0.44 1.13
CA ALA A 47 23.44 -0.73 0.96
C ALA A 47 22.79 -2.05 1.40
N ASN A 48 21.73 -2.01 2.20
CA ASN A 48 21.13 -3.19 2.81
C ASN A 48 19.62 -3.21 2.59
N LYS A 49 19.09 -4.39 2.37
CA LYS A 49 17.63 -4.60 2.32
C LYS A 49 17.08 -4.67 3.74
N VAL A 50 16.13 -3.82 4.06
CA VAL A 50 15.48 -3.70 5.36
C VAL A 50 13.97 -3.71 5.14
N ASP A 51 13.22 -4.40 6.01
CA ASP A 51 11.78 -4.49 5.87
C ASP A 51 11.06 -3.26 6.46
N LEU A 52 11.53 -2.77 7.59
CA LEU A 52 10.91 -1.68 8.34
C LEU A 52 11.98 -0.71 8.86
N VAL A 53 11.70 0.57 8.75
CA VAL A 53 12.48 1.61 9.43
C VAL A 53 11.60 2.36 10.42
N VAL A 54 12.16 2.61 11.60
CA VAL A 54 11.56 3.44 12.64
C VAL A 54 12.34 4.75 12.71
N PHE A 55 11.69 5.87 12.41
CA PHE A 55 12.33 7.18 12.37
C PHE A 55 11.77 8.15 13.40
N ASP A 56 12.63 8.96 14.03
CA ASP A 56 12.17 10.29 14.43
C ASP A 56 12.11 11.21 13.19
N ILE A 57 11.16 12.11 13.18
CA ILE A 57 11.05 13.14 12.14
C ILE A 57 12.05 14.27 12.38
N ASN A 58 12.15 14.72 13.65
CA ASN A 58 12.94 15.89 14.02
C ASN A 58 14.37 15.52 14.37
N MET A 59 15.19 15.31 13.37
CA MET A 59 16.62 15.07 13.55
C MET A 59 17.44 16.25 12.98
N PRO A 60 18.61 16.56 13.55
CA PRO A 60 19.51 17.56 13.00
C PRO A 60 19.98 17.18 11.58
N GLY A 61 20.03 18.15 10.68
CA GLY A 61 20.48 17.96 9.31
C GLY A 61 19.33 17.54 8.39
N ILE A 62 19.14 16.26 8.16
CA ILE A 62 18.08 15.69 7.32
C ILE A 62 16.96 15.16 8.21
N ASN A 63 15.74 15.66 8.04
CA ASN A 63 14.61 15.12 8.79
C ASN A 63 14.18 13.74 8.27
N GLY A 64 13.46 12.95 9.11
CA GLY A 64 13.07 11.58 8.79
C GLY A 64 12.23 11.44 7.51
N VAL A 65 11.42 12.47 7.18
CA VAL A 65 10.61 12.50 5.95
C VAL A 65 11.51 12.67 4.71
N GLU A 66 12.44 13.63 4.77
CA GLU A 66 13.38 13.89 3.68
C GLU A 66 14.34 12.70 3.46
N LEU A 67 14.71 12.02 4.54
CA LEU A 67 15.55 10.82 4.46
C LEU A 67 14.81 9.70 3.72
N LEU A 68 13.55 9.44 4.07
CA LEU A 68 12.74 8.42 3.40
C LEU A 68 12.59 8.69 1.90
N GLN A 69 12.39 9.95 1.52
CA GLN A 69 12.27 10.39 0.11
C GLN A 69 13.56 10.22 -0.70
N GLN A 70 14.73 10.14 -0.07
CA GLN A 70 16.02 9.93 -0.74
C GLN A 70 16.33 8.46 -1.04
N LEU A 71 15.47 7.53 -0.60
CA LEU A 71 15.60 6.12 -0.88
C LEU A 71 14.84 5.78 -2.16
N PRO A 72 15.48 5.14 -3.16
CA PRO A 72 14.81 4.78 -4.42
C PRO A 72 13.75 3.68 -4.24
N ASP A 73 13.95 2.78 -3.28
CA ASP A 73 12.99 1.74 -2.87
C ASP A 73 12.92 1.77 -1.33
N PRO A 74 12.07 2.66 -0.76
CA PRO A 74 12.02 2.84 0.67
C PRO A 74 11.40 1.61 1.36
N PRO A 75 11.96 1.19 2.51
CA PRO A 75 11.32 0.19 3.37
C PRO A 75 10.00 0.70 3.94
N LEU A 76 9.21 -0.18 4.53
CA LEU A 76 8.07 0.25 5.35
C LEU A 76 8.56 1.21 6.43
N CYS A 77 7.73 2.20 6.79
CA CYS A 77 8.14 3.23 7.73
C CYS A 77 7.13 3.40 8.87
N ILE A 78 7.66 3.54 10.09
CA ILE A 78 6.94 4.03 11.27
C ILE A 78 7.65 5.29 11.74
N PHE A 79 6.92 6.40 11.86
CA PHE A 79 7.43 7.60 12.51
C PHE A 79 7.10 7.59 14.01
N ILE A 80 8.08 7.95 14.85
CA ILE A 80 7.91 8.16 16.30
C ILE A 80 8.43 9.56 16.62
N THR A 81 7.56 10.53 16.93
CA THR A 81 7.95 11.93 17.07
C THR A 81 7.10 12.70 18.08
N LEU A 82 7.60 13.82 18.59
CA LEU A 82 6.81 14.79 19.38
C LEU A 82 5.90 15.67 18.51
N GLU A 83 6.16 15.76 17.22
CA GLU A 83 5.49 16.68 16.32
C GLU A 83 4.18 16.10 15.77
N THR A 84 3.11 16.87 15.83
CA THR A 84 1.81 16.49 15.24
C THR A 84 1.59 17.05 13.84
N LYS A 85 2.30 18.14 13.49
CA LYS A 85 2.12 18.85 12.20
C LYS A 85 2.51 18.04 10.96
N TYR A 86 3.40 17.05 11.11
CA TYR A 86 3.83 16.18 10.00
C TYR A 86 2.91 14.98 9.77
N ALA A 87 1.89 14.78 10.61
CA ALA A 87 0.95 13.68 10.45
C ALA A 87 0.26 13.68 9.06
N VAL A 88 -0.07 14.86 8.52
CA VAL A 88 -0.65 15.00 7.19
C VAL A 88 0.38 14.61 6.10
N LYS A 89 1.63 15.05 6.24
CA LYS A 89 2.72 14.76 5.30
C LYS A 89 3.16 13.29 5.35
N ALA A 90 3.22 12.70 6.54
CA ALA A 90 3.46 11.27 6.74
C ALA A 90 2.36 10.42 6.06
N PHE A 91 1.16 10.97 6.00
CA PHE A 91 0.01 10.38 5.34
C PHE A 91 0.17 10.30 3.79
N GLU A 92 0.80 11.31 3.19
CA GLU A 92 1.10 11.36 1.74
C GLU A 92 2.23 10.40 1.35
N LEU A 93 3.02 9.93 2.34
CA LEU A 93 4.18 9.04 2.14
C LEU A 93 3.87 7.56 2.38
N ASP A 94 2.60 7.16 2.48
CA ASP A 94 2.16 5.77 2.70
C ASP A 94 2.85 5.06 3.89
N VAL A 95 3.21 5.81 4.96
CA VAL A 95 3.84 5.21 6.14
C VAL A 95 2.88 4.26 6.87
N VAL A 96 3.41 3.18 7.42
CA VAL A 96 2.62 2.15 8.12
C VAL A 96 1.92 2.73 9.35
N HIS A 97 2.64 3.57 10.11
CA HIS A 97 2.11 4.21 11.32
C HIS A 97 2.82 5.50 11.65
N TYR A 98 2.12 6.37 12.41
CA TYR A 98 2.64 7.60 12.98
C TYR A 98 2.34 7.59 14.48
N LEU A 99 3.38 7.57 15.29
CA LEU A 99 3.30 7.46 16.74
C LEU A 99 3.79 8.76 17.39
N ILE A 100 3.06 9.23 18.38
CA ILE A 100 3.42 10.43 19.14
C ILE A 100 4.16 10.00 20.41
N LYS A 101 5.36 10.56 20.64
CA LYS A 101 6.10 10.39 21.90
C LYS A 101 5.29 11.00 23.09
N PRO A 102 5.21 10.34 24.28
CA PRO A 102 5.82 9.05 24.60
C PRO A 102 5.04 7.87 24.05
N VAL A 103 5.74 6.87 23.52
CA VAL A 103 5.15 5.64 22.97
C VAL A 103 5.30 4.53 23.99
N ASP A 104 4.20 3.85 24.31
CA ASP A 104 4.21 2.64 25.12
C ASP A 104 4.45 1.39 24.27
N PHE A 105 4.81 0.27 24.93
CA PHE A 105 5.11 -0.99 24.26
C PHE A 105 3.94 -1.54 23.42
N ASP A 106 2.72 -1.47 23.94
CA ASP A 106 1.54 -2.02 23.26
C ASP A 106 1.23 -1.26 21.96
N THR A 107 1.38 0.05 22.01
CA THR A 107 1.22 0.92 20.82
C THR A 107 2.31 0.63 19.77
N PHE A 108 3.57 0.51 20.21
CA PHE A 108 4.69 0.12 19.33
C PHE A 108 4.47 -1.27 18.72
N LYS A 109 4.11 -2.27 19.54
CA LYS A 109 3.82 -3.63 19.09
C LYS A 109 2.72 -3.69 18.04
N LYS A 110 1.64 -2.93 18.20
CA LYS A 110 0.57 -2.83 17.21
C LYS A 110 1.07 -2.28 15.86
N ALA A 111 1.92 -1.27 15.89
CA ALA A 111 2.49 -0.68 14.68
C ALA A 111 3.44 -1.65 13.96
N VAL A 112 4.31 -2.34 14.72
CA VAL A 112 5.24 -3.36 14.18
C VAL A 112 4.47 -4.57 13.63
N ASN A 113 3.45 -5.06 14.33
CA ASN A 113 2.61 -6.16 13.84
C ASN A 113 1.96 -5.80 12.50
N LYS A 114 1.47 -4.56 12.36
CA LYS A 114 0.91 -4.08 11.10
C LYS A 114 1.97 -4.08 9.98
N ALA A 115 3.21 -3.66 10.25
CA ALA A 115 4.31 -3.73 9.29
C ALA A 115 4.62 -5.19 8.91
N ARG A 116 4.67 -6.09 9.90
CA ARG A 116 4.89 -7.52 9.68
C ARG A 116 3.82 -8.15 8.79
N ASP A 117 2.55 -7.86 9.06
CA ASP A 117 1.44 -8.32 8.22
C ASP A 117 1.61 -7.88 6.76
N PHE A 118 2.11 -6.66 6.52
CA PHE A 118 2.46 -6.18 5.18
C PHE A 118 3.59 -6.98 4.53
N VAL A 119 4.67 -7.26 5.27
CA VAL A 119 5.84 -8.01 4.75
C VAL A 119 5.47 -9.47 4.49
N GLN A 120 4.79 -10.13 5.42
CA GLN A 120 4.33 -11.51 5.26
C GLN A 120 3.38 -11.64 4.08
N PHE A 121 2.54 -10.66 3.89
CA PHE A 121 1.63 -10.60 2.78
C PHE A 121 2.37 -10.44 1.43
N LYS A 122 3.38 -9.57 1.37
CA LYS A 122 4.23 -9.36 0.18
C LYS A 122 5.07 -10.63 -0.13
N SER A 123 5.52 -11.37 0.88
CA SER A 123 6.31 -12.60 0.73
C SER A 123 5.44 -13.84 0.43
N SER A 124 4.21 -13.91 0.94
CA SER A 124 3.25 -14.97 0.63
C SER A 124 2.75 -14.89 -0.82
N ALA A 125 2.75 -13.69 -1.41
CA ALA A 125 2.46 -13.47 -2.82
C ALA A 125 3.51 -14.10 -3.75
N ASN A 126 4.72 -14.41 -3.27
CA ASN A 126 5.79 -15.03 -4.07
C ASN A 126 5.76 -16.57 -4.08
N ASN A 127 4.92 -17.25 -3.30
CA ASN A 127 5.01 -18.72 -3.13
C ASN A 127 3.72 -19.52 -3.28
N GLN A 128 2.59 -18.92 -3.61
CA GLN A 128 1.37 -19.65 -4.01
C GLN A 128 0.71 -18.89 -5.14
N GLN A 129 0.01 -19.57 -6.05
CA GLN A 129 -0.72 -19.02 -7.19
C GLN A 129 -1.19 -17.60 -6.89
N GLN A 130 -0.54 -16.64 -7.55
CA GLN A 130 -0.59 -15.20 -7.28
C GLN A 130 -2.05 -14.75 -7.36
N GLU A 131 -2.75 -14.75 -6.22
CA GLU A 131 -4.02 -14.04 -6.14
C GLU A 131 -3.66 -12.54 -6.09
N ASP A 132 -3.70 -11.92 -7.25
CA ASP A 132 -3.43 -10.50 -7.41
C ASP A 132 -4.46 -9.66 -6.64
N TYR A 133 -3.99 -8.66 -5.93
CA TYR A 133 -4.85 -7.79 -5.11
C TYR A 133 -4.35 -6.35 -5.17
N ILE A 134 -5.21 -5.44 -4.79
CA ILE A 134 -4.88 -4.04 -4.57
C ILE A 134 -5.02 -3.70 -3.09
N MET A 135 -4.10 -2.86 -2.63
CA MET A 135 -4.19 -2.21 -1.31
C MET A 135 -4.47 -0.73 -1.51
N PHE A 136 -5.45 -0.21 -0.80
CA PHE A 136 -5.79 1.20 -0.84
C PHE A 136 -6.42 1.64 0.48
N LYS A 137 -6.35 2.95 0.73
CA LYS A 137 -6.97 3.56 1.88
C LYS A 137 -8.37 4.08 1.51
N SER A 138 -9.36 3.67 2.27
CA SER A 138 -10.71 4.23 2.18
C SER A 138 -11.28 4.35 3.59
N ASN A 139 -11.88 5.51 3.92
CA ASN A 139 -12.44 5.80 5.25
C ASN A 139 -11.43 5.55 6.40
N TYR A 140 -10.18 6.01 6.23
CA TYR A 140 -9.08 5.87 7.21
C TYR A 140 -8.66 4.41 7.49
N VAL A 141 -9.16 3.43 6.74
CA VAL A 141 -8.84 2.02 6.87
C VAL A 141 -8.11 1.56 5.62
N MET A 142 -6.99 0.84 5.81
CA MET A 142 -6.35 0.10 4.71
C MET A 142 -7.22 -1.09 4.34
N ASN A 143 -7.62 -1.15 3.08
CA ASN A 143 -8.43 -2.22 2.54
C ASN A 143 -7.60 -3.05 1.57
N LYS A 144 -7.75 -4.37 1.65
CA LYS A 144 -7.25 -5.33 0.69
C LYS A 144 -8.41 -5.84 -0.13
N VAL A 145 -8.29 -5.78 -1.45
CA VAL A 145 -9.28 -6.34 -2.38
C VAL A 145 -8.54 -7.17 -3.41
N PHE A 146 -8.91 -8.44 -3.56
CA PHE A 146 -8.39 -9.29 -4.61
C PHE A 146 -8.92 -8.84 -5.96
N LEU A 147 -8.08 -8.82 -6.99
CA LEU A 147 -8.47 -8.36 -8.33
C LEU A 147 -9.62 -9.20 -8.89
N LYS A 148 -9.62 -10.50 -8.65
CA LYS A 148 -10.70 -11.42 -9.04
C LYS A 148 -12.06 -11.10 -8.42
N ASP A 149 -12.07 -10.42 -7.25
CA ASP A 149 -13.31 -10.02 -6.58
C ASP A 149 -13.86 -8.68 -7.09
N ILE A 150 -13.11 -7.97 -7.95
CA ILE A 150 -13.58 -6.73 -8.56
C ILE A 150 -14.43 -7.05 -9.78
N LEU A 151 -15.72 -6.92 -9.66
CA LEU A 151 -16.67 -7.16 -10.74
C LEU A 151 -16.52 -6.13 -11.87
N TRP A 152 -16.50 -4.86 -11.49
CA TRP A 152 -16.31 -3.73 -12.40
C TRP A 152 -15.92 -2.47 -11.62
N ILE A 153 -15.48 -1.46 -12.34
CA ILE A 153 -15.01 -0.18 -11.81
C ILE A 153 -15.72 0.94 -12.52
N GLN A 154 -16.16 1.94 -11.75
CA GLN A 154 -16.80 3.14 -12.24
C GLN A 154 -15.98 4.39 -11.93
N GLY A 155 -15.74 5.25 -12.92
CA GLY A 155 -15.17 6.58 -12.72
C GLY A 155 -16.20 7.54 -12.14
N PHE A 156 -15.80 8.29 -11.11
CA PHE A 156 -16.62 9.30 -10.45
C PHE A 156 -15.77 10.54 -10.11
N GLY A 157 -15.69 11.49 -11.03
CA GLY A 157 -14.83 12.67 -10.89
C GLY A 157 -13.35 12.30 -10.79
N GLU A 158 -12.70 12.67 -9.69
CA GLU A 158 -11.32 12.32 -9.37
C GLU A 158 -11.17 10.96 -8.67
N TYR A 159 -12.28 10.26 -8.45
CA TYR A 159 -12.34 8.98 -7.78
C TYR A 159 -12.70 7.87 -8.75
N ILE A 160 -12.31 6.66 -8.40
CA ILE A 160 -12.86 5.43 -8.95
C ILE A 160 -13.62 4.67 -7.87
N VAL A 161 -14.67 3.97 -8.25
CA VAL A 161 -15.46 3.11 -7.37
C VAL A 161 -15.25 1.67 -7.81
N LEU A 162 -14.64 0.86 -6.96
CA LEU A 162 -14.51 -0.59 -7.16
C LEU A 162 -15.78 -1.27 -6.66
N MET A 163 -16.39 -2.05 -7.52
CA MET A 163 -17.56 -2.87 -7.20
C MET A 163 -17.13 -4.29 -6.93
N THR A 164 -17.43 -4.79 -5.74
CA THR A 164 -17.19 -6.19 -5.36
C THR A 164 -18.52 -6.83 -4.92
N PRO A 165 -18.60 -8.16 -4.81
CA PRO A 165 -19.81 -8.83 -4.34
C PRO A 165 -20.25 -8.40 -2.93
N LEU A 166 -19.31 -7.97 -2.08
CA LEU A 166 -19.58 -7.64 -0.69
C LEU A 166 -19.89 -6.15 -0.47
N LYS A 167 -19.11 -5.26 -1.10
CA LYS A 167 -19.24 -3.81 -0.91
C LYS A 167 -18.59 -2.99 -2.02
N LYS A 168 -18.85 -1.69 -1.98
CA LYS A 168 -18.23 -0.68 -2.86
C LYS A 168 -17.09 0.01 -2.13
N TYR A 169 -15.99 0.25 -2.86
CA TYR A 169 -14.86 1.03 -2.34
C TYR A 169 -14.63 2.25 -3.22
N MET A 170 -14.57 3.42 -2.62
CA MET A 170 -14.20 4.65 -3.31
C MET A 170 -12.72 4.94 -3.07
N ILE A 171 -11.96 5.16 -4.14
CA ILE A 171 -10.52 5.36 -4.13
C ILE A 171 -10.20 6.63 -4.91
N LEU A 172 -9.31 7.47 -4.38
CA LEU A 172 -8.78 8.61 -5.10
C LEU A 172 -7.78 8.11 -6.14
N ASP A 173 -8.24 7.90 -7.36
CA ASP A 173 -7.44 7.47 -8.51
C ASP A 173 -8.18 7.78 -9.80
N ARG A 174 -7.49 7.70 -10.93
CA ARG A 174 -8.04 7.92 -12.26
C ARG A 174 -8.22 6.61 -13.01
N MET A 175 -9.27 6.55 -13.82
CA MET A 175 -9.56 5.41 -14.68
C MET A 175 -8.37 5.00 -15.57
N SER A 176 -7.62 5.98 -16.10
CA SER A 176 -6.44 5.75 -16.93
C SER A 176 -5.30 5.07 -16.15
N ASN A 177 -5.06 5.51 -14.92
CA ASN A 177 -4.02 4.93 -14.08
C ASN A 177 -4.34 3.47 -13.70
N PHE A 178 -5.60 3.23 -13.35
CA PHE A 178 -6.05 1.86 -13.06
C PHE A 178 -5.94 0.96 -14.28
N GLU A 179 -6.39 1.43 -15.44
CA GLU A 179 -6.31 0.70 -16.72
C GLU A 179 -4.85 0.34 -17.04
N GLU A 180 -3.93 1.31 -17.03
CA GLU A 180 -2.51 1.09 -17.31
C GLU A 180 -1.87 0.07 -16.35
N LYS A 181 -2.17 0.19 -15.06
CA LYS A 181 -1.59 -0.66 -14.04
C LYS A 181 -2.12 -2.09 -14.04
N PHE A 182 -3.40 -2.30 -14.39
CA PHE A 182 -4.07 -3.59 -14.20
C PHE A 182 -4.61 -4.23 -15.49
N GLN A 183 -4.35 -3.67 -16.68
CA GLN A 183 -4.79 -4.25 -17.96
C GLN A 183 -4.31 -5.70 -18.17
N HIS A 184 -3.11 -6.03 -17.71
CA HIS A 184 -2.53 -7.37 -17.86
C HIS A 184 -3.19 -8.43 -16.96
N PHE A 185 -4.05 -8.03 -16.03
CA PHE A 185 -4.88 -8.93 -15.22
C PHE A 185 -6.26 -9.20 -15.82
N GLY A 186 -6.50 -8.77 -17.06
CA GLY A 186 -7.75 -9.00 -17.75
C GLY A 186 -8.81 -7.91 -17.53
N PHE A 187 -8.42 -6.76 -16.95
CA PHE A 187 -9.32 -5.61 -16.89
C PHE A 187 -9.43 -4.93 -18.24
N ILE A 188 -10.66 -4.78 -18.73
CA ILE A 188 -10.97 -4.21 -20.03
C ILE A 188 -11.78 -2.94 -19.85
N ARG A 189 -11.33 -1.84 -20.41
CA ARG A 189 -12.12 -0.62 -20.45
C ARG A 189 -13.19 -0.72 -21.54
N ILE A 190 -14.43 -0.66 -21.11
CA ILE A 190 -15.61 -0.81 -22.00
C ILE A 190 -16.35 0.52 -22.23
N HIS A 191 -16.04 1.54 -21.44
CA HIS A 191 -16.65 2.87 -21.53
C HIS A 191 -15.71 3.94 -20.97
N LYS A 192 -15.93 5.22 -21.28
CA LYS A 192 -15.16 6.31 -20.67
C LYS A 192 -15.16 6.25 -19.13
N SER A 193 -16.22 5.70 -18.53
CA SER A 193 -16.42 5.61 -17.07
C SER A 193 -16.52 4.18 -16.54
N TYR A 194 -16.25 3.13 -17.35
CA TYR A 194 -16.36 1.75 -16.87
C TYR A 194 -15.20 0.88 -17.36
N ILE A 195 -14.65 0.12 -16.40
CA ILE A 195 -13.70 -0.98 -16.62
C ILE A 195 -14.32 -2.24 -16.01
N VAL A 196 -14.18 -3.38 -16.65
CA VAL A 196 -14.73 -4.67 -16.21
C VAL A 196 -13.63 -5.73 -16.25
N LEU A 197 -13.64 -6.68 -15.33
CA LEU A 197 -12.79 -7.85 -15.40
C LEU A 197 -13.40 -8.85 -16.42
N SER A 198 -12.61 -9.24 -17.42
CA SER A 198 -13.08 -10.05 -18.57
C SER A 198 -13.78 -11.34 -18.15
N GLU A 199 -13.30 -12.00 -17.11
CA GLU A 199 -13.88 -13.25 -16.58
C GLU A 199 -15.30 -13.10 -16.03
N HIS A 200 -15.71 -11.87 -15.66
CA HIS A 200 -17.08 -11.58 -15.20
C HIS A 200 -18.04 -11.28 -16.33
N ILE A 201 -17.58 -11.13 -17.57
CA ILE A 201 -18.44 -10.90 -18.72
C ILE A 201 -19.17 -12.20 -19.07
N ASN A 202 -20.49 -12.12 -19.16
CA ASN A 202 -21.34 -13.19 -19.66
C ASN A 202 -21.62 -13.04 -21.16
N SER A 203 -21.99 -11.83 -21.60
CA SER A 203 -22.29 -11.52 -23.00
C SER A 203 -22.23 -10.03 -23.25
N TYR A 204 -22.26 -9.62 -24.51
CA TYR A 204 -22.37 -8.21 -24.89
C TYR A 204 -23.15 -8.03 -26.19
N ASN A 205 -23.70 -6.84 -26.38
CA ASN A 205 -24.36 -6.42 -27.61
C ASN A 205 -23.77 -5.11 -28.16
N SER A 206 -24.50 -4.44 -29.03
CA SER A 206 -24.04 -3.19 -29.62
C SER A 206 -23.92 -2.00 -28.67
N GLY A 207 -24.53 -2.04 -27.48
CA GLY A 207 -24.61 -0.93 -26.53
C GLY A 207 -24.27 -1.28 -25.09
N HIS A 208 -24.25 -2.56 -24.73
CA HIS A 208 -24.11 -3.00 -23.35
C HIS A 208 -23.26 -4.26 -23.21
N VAL A 209 -22.65 -4.41 -22.04
CA VAL A 209 -21.97 -5.61 -21.54
C VAL A 209 -22.78 -6.15 -20.38
N PHE A 210 -23.10 -7.43 -20.42
CA PHE A 210 -23.86 -8.13 -19.37
C PHE A 210 -22.90 -8.99 -18.56
N LEU A 211 -22.92 -8.83 -17.24
CA LEU A 211 -22.06 -9.56 -16.33
C LEU A 211 -22.73 -10.83 -15.80
N LYS A 212 -21.94 -11.78 -15.35
CA LYS A 212 -22.42 -13.06 -14.77
C LYS A 212 -23.30 -12.88 -13.52
N ASN A 213 -23.12 -11.77 -12.80
CA ASN A 213 -23.92 -11.41 -11.63
C ASN A 213 -25.25 -10.71 -11.98
N GLY A 214 -25.53 -10.50 -13.27
CA GLY A 214 -26.73 -9.83 -13.75
C GLY A 214 -26.61 -8.31 -13.96
N ASP A 215 -25.48 -7.69 -13.62
CA ASP A 215 -25.26 -6.27 -13.89
C ASP A 215 -25.18 -6.00 -15.40
N GLU A 216 -25.72 -4.86 -15.81
CA GLU A 216 -25.69 -4.36 -17.17
C GLU A 216 -24.90 -3.05 -17.22
N LEU A 217 -23.81 -3.01 -18.02
CA LEU A 217 -22.91 -1.86 -18.11
C LEU A 217 -22.90 -1.29 -19.54
N PRO A 218 -22.83 0.04 -19.73
CA PRO A 218 -22.80 0.65 -21.06
C PRO A 218 -21.51 0.34 -21.81
N LEU A 219 -21.59 0.02 -23.09
CA LEU A 219 -20.48 -0.18 -23.99
C LEU A 219 -20.30 1.04 -24.90
N GLY A 220 -19.21 1.78 -24.70
CA GLY A 220 -18.87 2.94 -25.53
C GLY A 220 -18.44 2.55 -26.96
N ARG A 221 -18.84 3.34 -27.94
CA ARG A 221 -18.55 3.04 -29.37
C ARG A 221 -17.05 2.84 -29.66
N THR A 222 -16.19 3.65 -29.04
CA THR A 222 -14.73 3.61 -29.20
C THR A 222 -14.08 2.39 -28.54
N TYR A 223 -14.76 1.76 -27.58
CA TYR A 223 -14.23 0.65 -26.79
C TYR A 223 -14.63 -0.73 -27.34
N LYS A 224 -15.54 -0.79 -28.33
CA LYS A 224 -16.00 -2.06 -28.95
C LYS A 224 -14.89 -2.88 -29.56
N LYS A 225 -13.94 -2.21 -30.22
CA LYS A 225 -12.81 -2.88 -30.88
C LYS A 225 -11.93 -3.56 -29.83
N ASN A 226 -11.56 -2.81 -28.76
CA ASN A 226 -10.77 -3.31 -27.66
C ASN A 226 -11.44 -4.53 -26.98
N LEU A 227 -12.74 -4.46 -26.70
CA LEU A 227 -13.49 -5.58 -26.11
C LEU A 227 -13.44 -6.84 -26.98
N LYS A 228 -13.62 -6.71 -28.32
CA LYS A 228 -13.53 -7.83 -29.24
C LYS A 228 -12.15 -8.48 -29.28
N GLU A 229 -11.08 -7.67 -29.27
CA GLU A 229 -9.70 -8.17 -29.30
C GLU A 229 -9.33 -8.95 -28.03
N HIS A 230 -9.97 -8.65 -26.90
CA HIS A 230 -9.73 -9.33 -25.61
C HIS A 230 -10.59 -10.59 -25.40
N LEU A 231 -11.76 -10.66 -26.02
CA LEU A 231 -12.66 -11.80 -25.86
C LEU A 231 -12.56 -12.85 -27.02
N GLY A 232 -11.78 -12.56 -28.06
CA GLY A 232 -11.54 -13.43 -29.21
C GLY A 232 -12.61 -13.23 -30.28
#